data_7f9ecd4b5e759e8154a4bc4d3ed28923
#
_entry.id   7f9ecd4b5e759e8154a4bc4d3ed28923
#
_cell.length_a   1.000
_cell.length_b   1.000
_cell.length_c   1.000
_cell.angle_alpha   90.00
_cell.angle_beta   90.00
_cell.angle_gamma   90.00
#
_symmetry.space_group_name_H-M   'P 1'
#
loop_
_entity.id
_entity.type
_entity.pdbx_description
1 polymer ?
#
loop_
_entity_poly.entity_id
_entity_poly.type
_entity_poly.pdbx_seq_one_letter_code
_entity_poly.pdbx_strand_id
1 'polypeptide(L)'
;MHRDLTIVESCHDSAIFEQAHIALAAPKFENDVRFTIATDVTNPLCGENGAAHIFGPQKGATPEIVEALDARAKRFAMASAKHMGRDCQNKPGAGAAGGLGYAFLQYMNAECRSGIDLLLDTIHFDDLLQDADLVITGEGSADRQTLMGKLPYGILQRAKKCGVPVILIAGRIADEKQLLAAGFSRVACINPPGIPFEIAMRPDTAKENIRKTVRI
;
A
#
# COMPACT_ATOMS: atom_id res chain seq x y z
N MET A 1 -36.77 -4.84 2.90
CA MET A 1 -36.69 -4.72 1.43
C MET A 1 -35.21 -4.68 1.11
N HIS A 2 -34.61 -5.84 0.87
CA HIS A 2 -33.21 -5.95 0.48
C HIS A 2 -33.09 -5.40 -0.94
N ARG A 3 -32.27 -4.37 -1.11
CA ARG A 3 -31.82 -3.94 -2.43
C ARG A 3 -30.41 -4.46 -2.63
N ASP A 4 -30.31 -5.46 -3.50
CA ASP A 4 -29.03 -6.03 -3.88
C ASP A 4 -28.21 -4.99 -4.62
N LEU A 5 -27.00 -4.76 -4.14
CA LEU A 5 -25.99 -3.95 -4.81
C LEU A 5 -25.31 -4.86 -5.83
N THR A 6 -25.71 -4.78 -7.08
CA THR A 6 -25.02 -5.49 -8.15
C THR A 6 -23.87 -4.62 -8.66
N ILE A 7 -22.64 -4.94 -8.26
CA ILE A 7 -21.43 -4.39 -8.91
C ILE A 7 -21.25 -5.17 -10.22
N VAL A 8 -21.58 -4.54 -11.33
CA VAL A 8 -21.36 -5.14 -12.65
C VAL A 8 -19.96 -4.81 -13.11
N GLU A 9 -19.05 -5.76 -12.95
CA GLU A 9 -17.77 -5.76 -13.66
C GLU A 9 -18.01 -6.22 -15.10
N SER A 10 -18.36 -5.31 -16.00
CA SER A 10 -18.23 -5.56 -17.43
C SER A 10 -17.40 -4.47 -18.07
N CYS A 11 -16.20 -4.82 -18.47
CA CYS A 11 -15.23 -3.95 -19.11
C CYS A 11 -15.58 -3.58 -20.57
N HIS A 12 -16.74 -3.94 -21.11
CA HIS A 12 -16.95 -3.93 -22.56
C HIS A 12 -18.12 -3.08 -23.07
N ASP A 13 -18.90 -2.42 -22.21
CA ASP A 13 -20.03 -1.64 -22.72
C ASP A 13 -20.09 -0.24 -22.11
N SER A 14 -19.63 0.75 -22.87
CA SER A 14 -19.62 2.16 -22.48
C SER A 14 -21.02 2.74 -22.26
N ALA A 15 -22.04 2.15 -22.89
CA ALA A 15 -23.43 2.62 -22.82
C ALA A 15 -24.06 2.37 -21.44
N ILE A 16 -23.66 1.32 -20.73
CA ILE A 16 -24.23 0.97 -19.42
C ILE A 16 -23.89 2.04 -18.38
N PHE A 17 -22.69 2.63 -18.43
CA PHE A 17 -22.31 3.66 -17.47
C PHE A 17 -22.90 5.05 -17.75
N GLU A 18 -23.28 5.35 -18.97
CA GLU A 18 -23.96 6.61 -19.31
C GLU A 18 -25.43 6.60 -18.88
N GLN A 19 -26.02 5.43 -18.74
CA GLN A 19 -27.43 5.24 -18.32
C GLN A 19 -27.57 4.72 -16.88
N ALA A 20 -26.47 4.41 -16.20
CA ALA A 20 -26.52 4.03 -14.80
C ALA A 20 -27.06 5.23 -13.98
N HIS A 21 -28.34 5.22 -13.75
CA HIS A 21 -28.90 5.98 -12.63
C HIS A 21 -28.26 5.42 -11.37
N ILE A 22 -27.36 6.19 -10.77
CA ILE A 22 -26.79 5.86 -9.48
C ILE A 22 -27.91 5.97 -8.44
N ALA A 23 -28.82 5.00 -8.45
CA ALA A 23 -29.77 4.79 -7.37
C ALA A 23 -29.03 4.11 -6.21
N LEU A 24 -27.93 4.69 -5.79
CA LEU A 24 -27.19 4.29 -4.62
C LEU A 24 -27.88 4.90 -3.41
N ALA A 25 -28.83 4.18 -2.85
CA ALA A 25 -28.95 4.25 -1.40
C ALA A 25 -27.61 3.75 -0.87
N ALA A 26 -26.73 4.66 -0.46
CA ALA A 26 -25.52 4.28 0.27
C ALA A 26 -25.97 3.31 1.38
N PRO A 27 -25.33 2.14 1.50
CA PRO A 27 -25.72 1.22 2.56
C PRO A 27 -25.64 2.02 3.87
N LYS A 28 -26.76 2.15 4.56
CA LYS A 28 -26.77 2.70 5.91
C LYS A 28 -26.22 1.60 6.80
N PHE A 29 -24.89 1.57 6.91
CA PHE A 29 -24.29 0.86 8.03
C PHE A 29 -24.69 1.63 9.28
N GLU A 30 -25.07 0.91 10.33
CA GLU A 30 -25.28 1.48 11.64
C GLU A 30 -24.07 2.37 11.97
N ASN A 31 -24.29 3.52 12.61
CA ASN A 31 -23.32 4.62 12.75
C ASN A 31 -22.00 4.22 13.46
N ASP A 32 -21.88 2.97 13.91
CA ASP A 32 -20.75 2.48 14.69
C ASP A 32 -19.71 1.72 13.86
N VAL A 33 -19.94 1.50 12.54
CA VAL A 33 -18.98 0.79 11.69
C VAL A 33 -18.04 1.77 11.04
N ARG A 34 -16.73 1.62 11.32
CA ARG A 34 -15.65 2.35 10.65
C ARG A 34 -14.97 1.42 9.66
N PHE A 35 -14.76 1.94 8.45
CA PHE A 35 -14.01 1.22 7.42
C PHE A 35 -12.62 1.82 7.30
N THR A 36 -11.62 1.00 7.48
CA THR A 36 -10.21 1.37 7.23
C THR A 36 -9.67 0.47 6.13
N ILE A 37 -9.10 1.07 5.10
CA ILE A 37 -8.52 0.38 3.95
C ILE A 37 -7.02 0.37 4.12
N ALA A 38 -6.45 -0.82 4.21
CA ALA A 38 -5.01 -1.01 4.11
C ALA A 38 -4.58 -0.86 2.65
N THR A 39 -3.79 0.16 2.33
CA THR A 39 -3.27 0.35 0.97
C THR A 39 -1.87 0.94 1.01
N ASP A 40 -1.00 0.41 0.15
CA ASP A 40 0.38 0.89 0.01
C ASP A 40 0.51 1.92 -1.13
N VAL A 41 -0.61 2.26 -1.80
CA VAL A 41 -0.61 3.26 -2.86
C VAL A 41 -1.37 4.53 -2.43
N THR A 42 -0.84 5.68 -2.82
CA THR A 42 -1.41 7.00 -2.51
C THR A 42 -2.04 7.65 -3.74
N ASN A 43 -2.09 6.95 -4.86
CA ASN A 43 -2.58 7.46 -6.12
C ASN A 43 -4.04 7.92 -6.02
N PRO A 44 -4.40 9.06 -6.64
CA PRO A 44 -5.78 9.48 -6.80
C PRO A 44 -6.54 8.56 -7.75
N LEU A 45 -7.86 8.73 -7.85
CA LEU A 45 -8.66 7.96 -8.78
C LEU A 45 -8.31 8.25 -10.23
N CYS A 46 -8.15 9.52 -10.58
CA CYS A 46 -8.03 10.02 -11.96
C CYS A 46 -6.83 10.94 -12.13
N GLY A 47 -6.51 11.25 -13.41
CA GLY A 47 -5.43 12.14 -13.81
C GLY A 47 -4.13 11.40 -14.08
N GLU A 48 -3.06 12.16 -14.37
CA GLU A 48 -1.75 11.60 -14.73
C GLU A 48 -1.19 10.61 -13.70
N ASN A 49 -1.47 10.84 -12.42
CA ASN A 49 -1.07 9.96 -11.32
C ASN A 49 -2.22 9.03 -10.88
N GLY A 50 -3.32 8.99 -11.63
CA GLY A 50 -4.52 8.22 -11.34
C GLY A 50 -4.37 6.73 -11.64
N ALA A 51 -5.36 5.96 -11.20
CA ALA A 51 -5.36 4.51 -11.31
C ALA A 51 -5.14 4.00 -12.74
N ALA A 52 -5.80 4.60 -13.73
CA ALA A 52 -5.70 4.16 -15.13
C ALA A 52 -4.29 4.37 -15.69
N HIS A 53 -3.71 5.55 -15.48
CA HIS A 53 -2.39 5.90 -16.02
C HIS A 53 -1.26 5.11 -15.36
N ILE A 54 -1.31 4.92 -14.05
CA ILE A 54 -0.23 4.27 -13.30
C ILE A 54 -0.29 2.75 -13.38
N PHE A 55 -1.50 2.17 -13.30
CA PHE A 55 -1.65 0.72 -13.20
C PHE A 55 -2.18 0.05 -14.47
N GLY A 56 -2.72 0.83 -15.40
CA GLY A 56 -3.27 0.33 -16.67
C GLY A 56 -2.22 -0.34 -17.56
N PRO A 57 -1.08 0.32 -17.86
CA PRO A 57 -0.07 -0.23 -18.78
C PRO A 57 0.46 -1.60 -18.38
N GLN A 58 0.77 -1.81 -17.11
CA GLN A 58 1.25 -3.11 -16.61
C GLN A 58 0.20 -4.23 -16.69
N LYS A 59 -1.08 -3.87 -16.86
CA LYS A 59 -2.20 -4.78 -17.06
C LYS A 59 -2.60 -4.93 -18.54
N GLY A 60 -1.78 -4.41 -19.45
CA GLY A 60 -1.98 -4.54 -20.90
C GLY A 60 -2.86 -3.46 -21.53
N ALA A 61 -3.20 -2.38 -20.83
CA ALA A 61 -3.97 -1.29 -21.42
C ALA A 61 -3.09 -0.48 -22.40
N THR A 62 -3.63 -0.24 -23.62
CA THR A 62 -3.01 0.69 -24.57
C THR A 62 -3.21 2.15 -24.11
N PRO A 63 -2.44 3.12 -24.64
CA PRO A 63 -2.64 4.53 -24.30
C PRO A 63 -4.09 4.99 -24.50
N GLU A 64 -4.74 4.58 -25.56
CA GLU A 64 -6.14 4.93 -25.86
C GLU A 64 -7.11 4.34 -24.82
N ILE A 65 -6.85 3.11 -24.37
CA ILE A 65 -7.63 2.48 -23.29
C ILE A 65 -7.42 3.20 -21.98
N VAL A 66 -6.18 3.61 -21.66
CA VAL A 66 -5.86 4.36 -20.43
C VAL A 66 -6.64 5.68 -20.40
N GLU A 67 -6.61 6.44 -21.49
CA GLU A 67 -7.35 7.71 -21.60
C GLU A 67 -8.85 7.50 -21.47
N ALA A 68 -9.40 6.46 -22.12
CA ALA A 68 -10.82 6.16 -22.03
C ALA A 68 -11.23 5.77 -20.59
N LEU A 69 -10.42 4.96 -19.91
CA LEU A 69 -10.67 4.57 -18.52
C LEU A 69 -10.60 5.76 -17.57
N ASP A 70 -9.59 6.63 -17.71
CA ASP A 70 -9.45 7.83 -16.89
C ASP A 70 -10.63 8.79 -17.09
N ALA A 71 -11.03 9.02 -18.34
CA ALA A 71 -12.19 9.86 -18.65
C ALA A 71 -13.50 9.30 -18.06
N ARG A 72 -13.67 7.96 -18.07
CA ARG A 72 -14.82 7.30 -17.43
C ARG A 72 -14.80 7.47 -15.92
N ALA A 73 -13.64 7.24 -15.30
CA ALA A 73 -13.47 7.41 -13.85
C ALA A 73 -13.77 8.86 -13.43
N LYS A 74 -13.33 9.86 -14.18
CA LYS A 74 -13.65 11.29 -13.95
C LYS A 74 -15.14 11.56 -14.01
N ARG A 75 -15.83 11.08 -15.05
CA ARG A 75 -17.29 11.27 -15.18
C ARG A 75 -18.03 10.63 -14.01
N PHE A 76 -17.63 9.40 -13.63
CA PHE A 76 -18.19 8.71 -12.48
C PHE A 76 -17.97 9.48 -11.18
N ALA A 77 -16.75 9.98 -10.95
CA ALA A 77 -16.42 10.76 -9.75
C ALA A 77 -17.26 12.06 -9.67
N MET A 78 -17.41 12.77 -10.79
CA MET A 78 -18.25 13.98 -10.84
C MET A 78 -19.72 13.70 -10.52
N ALA A 79 -20.29 12.64 -11.09
CA ALA A 79 -21.67 12.24 -10.81
C ALA A 79 -21.83 11.84 -9.32
N SER A 80 -20.89 11.08 -8.80
CA SER A 80 -20.86 10.66 -7.39
C SER A 80 -20.71 11.83 -6.44
N ALA A 81 -19.84 12.79 -6.76
CA ALA A 81 -19.64 13.99 -5.96
C ALA A 81 -20.92 14.83 -5.89
N LYS A 82 -21.61 14.99 -7.01
CA LYS A 82 -22.90 15.70 -7.07
C LYS A 82 -23.96 14.99 -6.22
N HIS A 83 -24.01 13.66 -6.26
CA HIS A 83 -24.99 12.88 -5.49
C HIS A 83 -24.70 12.87 -3.99
N MET A 84 -23.44 12.73 -3.60
CA MET A 84 -23.04 12.58 -2.20
C MET A 84 -22.74 13.92 -1.49
N GLY A 85 -22.66 15.03 -2.22
CA GLY A 85 -22.28 16.34 -1.67
C GLY A 85 -20.82 16.43 -1.22
N ARG A 86 -19.98 15.47 -1.63
CA ARG A 86 -18.54 15.43 -1.32
C ARG A 86 -17.77 14.78 -2.46
N ASP A 87 -16.49 15.10 -2.58
CA ASP A 87 -15.58 14.55 -3.59
C ASP A 87 -14.33 13.94 -2.95
N CYS A 88 -14.12 12.65 -3.20
CA CYS A 88 -12.98 11.91 -2.70
C CYS A 88 -12.00 11.47 -3.80
N GLN A 89 -12.18 11.89 -5.07
CA GLN A 89 -11.36 11.42 -6.18
C GLN A 89 -9.86 11.70 -6.03
N ASN A 90 -9.52 12.81 -5.38
CA ASN A 90 -8.13 13.24 -5.17
C ASN A 90 -7.55 12.80 -3.81
N LYS A 91 -8.32 12.07 -3.00
CA LYS A 91 -7.80 11.58 -1.73
C LYS A 91 -6.73 10.50 -1.97
N PRO A 92 -5.64 10.49 -1.17
CA PRO A 92 -4.66 9.42 -1.21
C PRO A 92 -5.32 8.05 -1.08
N GLY A 93 -4.95 7.13 -1.96
CA GLY A 93 -5.53 5.78 -1.98
C GLY A 93 -6.83 5.63 -2.77
N ALA A 94 -7.41 6.71 -3.29
CA ALA A 94 -8.61 6.61 -4.11
C ALA A 94 -8.43 5.73 -5.36
N GLY A 95 -7.22 5.73 -5.95
CA GLY A 95 -6.87 4.88 -7.08
C GLY A 95 -6.56 3.42 -6.73
N ALA A 96 -6.50 3.06 -5.44
CA ALA A 96 -6.18 1.71 -5.01
C ALA A 96 -7.15 0.68 -5.63
N ALA A 97 -6.59 -0.45 -6.08
CA ALA A 97 -7.33 -1.53 -6.74
C ALA A 97 -8.24 -1.04 -7.87
N GLY A 98 -7.74 -0.08 -8.69
CA GLY A 98 -8.46 0.42 -9.86
C GLY A 98 -9.68 1.30 -9.54
N GLY A 99 -9.74 1.88 -8.35
CA GLY A 99 -10.83 2.75 -7.90
C GLY A 99 -11.71 2.16 -6.79
N LEU A 100 -11.42 0.94 -6.31
CA LEU A 100 -12.11 0.40 -5.16
C LEU A 100 -11.87 1.27 -3.91
N GLY A 101 -10.66 1.82 -3.74
CA GLY A 101 -10.35 2.79 -2.71
C GLY A 101 -11.29 4.00 -2.76
N TYR A 102 -11.53 4.55 -3.95
CA TYR A 102 -12.49 5.63 -4.12
C TYR A 102 -13.90 5.24 -3.67
N ALA A 103 -14.36 4.05 -4.04
CA ALA A 103 -15.71 3.60 -3.68
C ALA A 103 -15.90 3.60 -2.14
N PHE A 104 -14.95 3.08 -1.40
CA PHE A 104 -15.00 3.08 0.07
C PHE A 104 -14.89 4.49 0.65
N LEU A 105 -13.95 5.31 0.14
CA LEU A 105 -13.81 6.70 0.58
C LEU A 105 -15.07 7.52 0.31
N GLN A 106 -15.68 7.35 -0.86
CA GLN A 106 -16.82 8.15 -1.32
C GLN A 106 -18.12 7.74 -0.65
N TYR A 107 -18.39 6.43 -0.55
CA TYR A 107 -19.71 5.92 -0.18
C TYR A 107 -19.78 5.38 1.26
N MET A 108 -18.66 4.92 1.81
CA MET A 108 -18.62 4.30 3.13
C MET A 108 -17.92 5.16 4.19
N ASN A 109 -17.55 6.39 3.83
CA ASN A 109 -16.79 7.27 4.71
C ASN A 109 -15.52 6.62 5.29
N ALA A 110 -14.90 5.75 4.50
CA ALA A 110 -13.69 5.05 4.90
C ALA A 110 -12.48 5.98 4.97
N GLU A 111 -11.44 5.52 5.63
CA GLU A 111 -10.09 6.11 5.56
C GLU A 111 -9.12 5.12 4.89
N CYS A 112 -8.15 5.64 4.15
CA CYS A 112 -7.03 4.86 3.64
C CYS A 112 -5.83 5.04 4.55
N ARG A 113 -5.20 3.93 4.94
CA ARG A 113 -3.99 3.92 5.75
C ARG A 113 -2.98 2.95 5.16
N SER A 114 -1.71 3.22 5.37
CA SER A 114 -0.65 2.30 5.00
C SER A 114 -0.82 0.96 5.72
N GLY A 115 -0.63 -0.14 5.02
CA GLY A 115 -0.75 -1.49 5.59
C GLY A 115 0.21 -1.70 6.75
N ILE A 116 1.43 -1.16 6.64
CA ILE A 116 2.42 -1.25 7.71
C ILE A 116 2.00 -0.46 8.95
N ASP A 117 1.46 0.76 8.80
CA ASP A 117 0.99 1.53 9.95
C ASP A 117 -0.14 0.83 10.70
N LEU A 118 -1.10 0.26 9.95
CA LEU A 118 -2.19 -0.52 10.54
C LEU A 118 -1.67 -1.74 11.30
N LEU A 119 -0.69 -2.45 10.74
CA LEU A 119 -0.08 -3.59 11.40
C LEU A 119 0.62 -3.18 12.70
N LEU A 120 1.46 -2.14 12.63
CA LEU A 120 2.22 -1.67 13.79
C LEU A 120 1.30 -1.15 14.91
N ASP A 121 0.21 -0.46 14.55
CA ASP A 121 -0.78 -0.03 15.53
C ASP A 121 -1.52 -1.22 16.17
N THR A 122 -1.89 -2.23 15.35
CA THR A 122 -2.61 -3.41 15.84
C THR A 122 -1.81 -4.23 16.84
N ILE A 123 -0.48 -4.31 16.65
CA ILE A 123 0.40 -5.02 17.59
C ILE A 123 0.93 -4.13 18.71
N HIS A 124 0.46 -2.89 18.81
CA HIS A 124 0.93 -1.91 19.79
C HIS A 124 2.45 -1.75 19.77
N PHE A 125 3.01 -1.63 18.54
CA PHE A 125 4.46 -1.64 18.34
C PHE A 125 5.17 -0.51 19.08
N ASP A 126 4.55 0.65 19.18
CA ASP A 126 5.11 1.82 19.87
C ASP A 126 5.30 1.55 21.37
N ASP A 127 4.45 0.71 22.00
CA ASP A 127 4.61 0.29 23.39
C ASP A 127 5.82 -0.64 23.55
N LEU A 128 6.04 -1.52 22.57
CA LEU A 128 7.20 -2.42 22.56
C LEU A 128 8.54 -1.67 22.40
N LEU A 129 8.51 -0.46 21.81
CA LEU A 129 9.70 0.36 21.64
C LEU A 129 10.16 1.06 22.92
N GLN A 130 9.28 1.20 23.92
CA GLN A 130 9.61 1.96 25.16
C GLN A 130 10.76 1.32 25.96
N ASP A 131 10.83 -0.02 25.94
CA ASP A 131 11.82 -0.80 26.67
C ASP A 131 12.85 -1.46 25.74
N ALA A 132 12.88 -1.05 24.46
CA ALA A 132 13.77 -1.64 23.49
C ALA A 132 15.08 -0.85 23.33
N ASP A 133 16.22 -1.52 23.49
CA ASP A 133 17.54 -0.96 23.21
C ASP A 133 17.88 -0.97 21.72
N LEU A 134 17.28 -1.88 20.96
CA LEU A 134 17.56 -2.12 19.55
C LEU A 134 16.40 -2.82 18.85
N VAL A 135 16.12 -2.41 17.64
CA VAL A 135 15.21 -3.14 16.72
C VAL A 135 16.00 -3.76 15.60
N ILE A 136 15.73 -5.03 15.30
CA ILE A 136 16.24 -5.72 14.11
C ILE A 136 15.05 -5.99 13.19
N THR A 137 15.12 -5.47 11.97
CA THR A 137 14.13 -5.71 10.93
C THR A 137 14.79 -6.30 9.69
N GLY A 138 14.00 -6.91 8.81
CA GLY A 138 14.57 -7.50 7.62
C GLY A 138 13.58 -7.73 6.50
N GLU A 139 14.15 -7.98 5.32
CA GLU A 139 13.42 -8.35 4.10
C GLU A 139 14.29 -9.21 3.18
N GLY A 140 13.70 -9.74 2.11
CA GLY A 140 14.45 -10.56 1.14
C GLY A 140 15.49 -9.77 0.36
N SER A 141 15.16 -8.58 -0.11
CA SER A 141 16.05 -7.68 -0.86
C SER A 141 15.79 -6.24 -0.46
N ALA A 142 16.80 -5.60 0.11
CA ALA A 142 16.76 -4.21 0.54
C ALA A 142 17.45 -3.29 -0.50
N ASP A 143 16.71 -2.30 -0.94
CA ASP A 143 17.13 -1.27 -1.89
C ASP A 143 16.39 0.04 -1.61
N ARG A 144 16.49 1.04 -2.50
CA ARG A 144 15.76 2.29 -2.35
C ARG A 144 14.24 2.12 -2.29
N GLN A 145 13.67 1.05 -2.84
CA GLN A 145 12.24 0.79 -2.75
C GLN A 145 11.82 0.43 -1.31
N THR A 146 12.73 -0.07 -0.49
CA THR A 146 12.52 -0.25 0.95
C THR A 146 12.03 1.04 1.59
N LEU A 147 12.58 2.19 1.16
CA LEU A 147 12.25 3.52 1.66
C LEU A 147 10.90 4.07 1.15
N MET A 148 10.27 3.36 0.23
CA MET A 148 8.97 3.74 -0.36
C MET A 148 7.77 3.19 0.44
N GLY A 149 7.92 2.97 1.74
CA GLY A 149 6.84 2.55 2.64
C GLY A 149 6.76 1.06 2.91
N LYS A 150 7.79 0.26 2.56
CA LYS A 150 7.85 -1.14 2.94
C LYS A 150 8.02 -1.31 4.46
N LEU A 151 7.77 -2.52 4.96
CA LEU A 151 7.80 -2.86 6.39
C LEU A 151 9.05 -2.36 7.12
N PRO A 152 10.29 -2.55 6.64
CA PRO A 152 11.47 -2.08 7.38
C PRO A 152 11.51 -0.55 7.53
N TYR A 153 11.00 0.19 6.55
CA TYR A 153 10.95 1.64 6.63
C TYR A 153 9.87 2.14 7.62
N GLY A 154 8.71 1.50 7.63
CA GLY A 154 7.66 1.79 8.63
C GLY A 154 8.17 1.59 10.05
N ILE A 155 8.86 0.47 10.30
CA ILE A 155 9.52 0.17 11.58
C ILE A 155 10.54 1.26 11.93
N LEU A 156 11.40 1.64 10.97
CA LEU A 156 12.39 2.69 11.17
C LEU A 156 11.75 4.01 11.58
N GLN A 157 10.65 4.40 10.91
CA GLN A 157 9.96 5.66 11.22
C GLN A 157 9.38 5.69 12.65
N ARG A 158 8.85 4.55 13.12
CA ARG A 158 8.35 4.42 14.50
C ARG A 158 9.49 4.43 15.52
N ALA A 159 10.51 3.60 15.32
CA ALA A 159 11.67 3.51 16.21
C ALA A 159 12.41 4.84 16.34
N LYS A 160 12.55 5.61 15.26
CA LYS A 160 13.14 6.96 15.30
C LYS A 160 12.43 7.92 16.26
N LYS A 161 11.10 7.85 16.34
CA LYS A 161 10.33 8.71 17.26
C LYS A 161 10.65 8.41 18.74
N CYS A 162 11.00 7.16 19.02
CA CYS A 162 11.37 6.69 20.35
C CYS A 162 12.89 6.73 20.60
N GLY A 163 13.70 7.14 19.61
CA GLY A 163 15.17 7.17 19.73
C GLY A 163 15.82 5.79 19.69
N VAL A 164 15.09 4.74 19.29
CA VAL A 164 15.59 3.35 19.26
C VAL A 164 16.32 3.09 17.94
N PRO A 165 17.59 2.62 17.98
CA PRO A 165 18.33 2.29 16.76
C PRO A 165 17.72 1.07 16.05
N VAL A 166 17.83 1.07 14.71
CA VAL A 166 17.29 -0.02 13.87
C VAL A 166 18.38 -0.60 12.99
N ILE A 167 18.57 -1.90 13.07
CA ILE A 167 19.41 -2.67 12.13
C ILE A 167 18.53 -3.28 11.06
N LEU A 168 18.91 -3.08 9.80
CA LEU A 168 18.29 -3.74 8.65
C LEU A 168 19.15 -4.91 8.22
N ILE A 169 18.57 -6.12 8.19
CA ILE A 169 19.19 -7.30 7.61
C ILE A 169 18.44 -7.72 6.35
N ALA A 170 19.14 -8.17 5.34
CA ALA A 170 18.50 -8.64 4.11
C ALA A 170 19.30 -9.75 3.42
N GLY A 171 18.60 -10.57 2.64
CA GLY A 171 19.23 -11.58 1.80
C GLY A 171 20.09 -10.99 0.67
N ARG A 172 19.74 -9.79 0.23
CA ARG A 172 20.49 -8.99 -0.73
C ARG A 172 20.37 -7.52 -0.34
N ILE A 173 21.43 -6.75 -0.56
CA ILE A 173 21.42 -5.30 -0.34
C ILE A 173 21.93 -4.61 -1.60
N ALA A 174 21.14 -3.64 -2.05
CA ALA A 174 21.54 -2.61 -2.97
C ALA A 174 21.32 -1.23 -2.30
N ASP A 175 21.97 -0.19 -2.81
CA ASP A 175 21.78 1.18 -2.31
C ASP A 175 22.07 1.37 -0.80
N GLU A 176 23.00 0.61 -0.22
CA GLU A 176 23.35 0.63 1.21
C GLU A 176 23.52 2.05 1.76
N LYS A 177 24.22 2.91 1.01
CA LYS A 177 24.43 4.31 1.42
C LYS A 177 23.13 5.07 1.63
N GLN A 178 22.14 4.83 0.78
CA GLN A 178 20.81 5.50 0.90
C GLN A 178 20.04 4.96 2.09
N LEU A 179 20.12 3.65 2.35
CA LEU A 179 19.50 3.02 3.51
C LEU A 179 20.09 3.55 4.82
N LEU A 180 21.42 3.66 4.92
CA LEU A 180 22.09 4.27 6.07
C LEU A 180 21.72 5.76 6.22
N ALA A 181 21.69 6.51 5.11
CA ALA A 181 21.29 7.92 5.14
C ALA A 181 19.82 8.11 5.56
N ALA A 182 18.94 7.13 5.30
CA ALA A 182 17.56 7.13 5.78
C ALA A 182 17.47 6.96 7.31
N GLY A 183 18.53 6.42 7.95
CA GLY A 183 18.67 6.35 9.40
C GLY A 183 18.73 4.96 10.00
N PHE A 184 18.86 3.92 9.20
CA PHE A 184 19.25 2.63 9.74
C PHE A 184 20.64 2.73 10.39
N SER A 185 20.79 2.24 11.61
CA SER A 185 22.05 2.28 12.34
C SER A 185 23.08 1.31 11.75
N ARG A 186 22.61 0.24 11.15
CA ARG A 186 23.41 -0.74 10.43
C ARG A 186 22.54 -1.38 9.34
N VAL A 187 23.18 -1.70 8.20
CA VAL A 187 22.59 -2.49 7.12
C VAL A 187 23.50 -3.66 6.86
N ALA A 188 22.97 -4.90 6.90
CA ALA A 188 23.79 -6.10 6.78
C ALA A 188 23.18 -7.14 5.86
N CYS A 189 23.96 -7.58 4.86
CA CYS A 189 23.60 -8.74 4.04
C CYS A 189 23.85 -10.02 4.84
N ILE A 190 22.83 -10.87 4.95
CA ILE A 190 22.98 -12.16 5.65
C ILE A 190 23.73 -13.19 4.81
N ASN A 191 23.68 -13.05 3.49
CA ASN A 191 24.27 -14.00 2.57
C ASN A 191 25.74 -13.68 2.26
N PRO A 192 26.64 -14.68 2.33
CA PRO A 192 28.01 -14.50 1.87
C PRO A 192 28.07 -14.13 0.37
N PRO A 193 29.08 -13.36 -0.04
CA PRO A 193 29.29 -13.07 -1.46
C PRO A 193 29.38 -14.34 -2.30
N GLY A 194 28.69 -14.35 -3.44
CA GLY A 194 28.75 -15.47 -4.38
C GLY A 194 27.96 -16.72 -4.04
N ILE A 195 27.22 -16.74 -2.94
CA ILE A 195 26.34 -17.88 -2.63
C ILE A 195 25.25 -18.02 -3.71
N PRO A 196 25.03 -19.21 -4.29
CA PRO A 196 23.93 -19.44 -5.21
C PRO A 196 22.57 -19.20 -4.54
N PHE A 197 21.64 -18.55 -5.28
CA PHE A 197 20.33 -18.21 -4.75
C PHE A 197 19.57 -19.40 -4.14
N GLU A 198 19.61 -20.55 -4.83
CA GLU A 198 18.95 -21.78 -4.39
C GLU A 198 19.50 -22.30 -3.05
N ILE A 199 20.79 -22.08 -2.78
CA ILE A 199 21.42 -22.46 -1.51
C ILE A 199 21.06 -21.44 -0.43
N ALA A 200 21.09 -20.15 -0.76
CA ALA A 200 20.72 -19.07 0.15
C ALA A 200 19.28 -19.20 0.67
N MET A 201 18.37 -19.70 -0.19
CA MET A 201 16.95 -19.88 0.13
C MET A 201 16.66 -21.16 0.96
N ARG A 202 17.64 -22.03 1.20
CA ARG A 202 17.43 -23.19 2.07
C ARG A 202 17.20 -22.76 3.51
N PRO A 203 16.16 -23.26 4.20
CA PRO A 203 15.84 -22.84 5.56
C PRO A 203 17.00 -22.91 6.55
N ASP A 204 17.81 -23.98 6.49
CA ASP A 204 18.94 -24.15 7.40
C ASP A 204 20.07 -23.17 7.11
N THR A 205 20.35 -22.92 5.82
CA THR A 205 21.33 -21.91 5.40
C THR A 205 20.90 -20.52 5.84
N ALA A 206 19.64 -20.16 5.59
CA ALA A 206 19.10 -18.86 5.97
C ALA A 206 19.14 -18.63 7.49
N LYS A 207 18.72 -19.63 8.29
CA LYS A 207 18.80 -19.58 9.75
C LYS A 207 20.22 -19.38 10.25
N GLU A 208 21.18 -20.13 9.70
CA GLU A 208 22.58 -20.02 10.11
C GLU A 208 23.17 -18.66 9.73
N ASN A 209 22.88 -18.17 8.53
CA ASN A 209 23.33 -16.86 8.07
C ASN A 209 22.75 -15.74 8.95
N ILE A 210 21.45 -15.79 9.29
CA ILE A 210 20.83 -14.83 10.21
C ILE A 210 21.53 -14.89 11.57
N ARG A 211 21.73 -16.08 12.15
CA ARG A 211 22.41 -16.25 13.44
C ARG A 211 23.81 -15.63 13.46
N LYS A 212 24.58 -15.79 12.36
CA LYS A 212 25.92 -15.19 12.24
C LYS A 212 25.87 -13.69 12.14
N THR A 213 24.87 -13.15 11.42
CA THR A 213 24.74 -11.71 11.16
C THR A 213 24.27 -10.93 12.38
N VAL A 214 23.36 -11.50 13.19
CA VAL A 214 22.79 -10.86 14.40
C VAL A 214 23.55 -11.16 15.68
N ARG A 215 24.67 -11.87 15.63
CA ARG A 215 25.59 -11.95 16.78
C ARG A 215 26.18 -10.55 17.00
N ILE A 216 25.66 -9.89 18.02
CA ILE A 216 26.08 -8.57 18.52
C ILE A 216 27.10 -8.76 19.61
#